data_6892d92c7d4c13093baee2ce79f2ab55
#
_entry.id   6892d92c7d4c13093baee2ce79f2ab55
#
_cell.length_a   1.000
_cell.length_b   1.000
_cell.length_c   1.000
_cell.angle_alpha   90.00
_cell.angle_beta   90.00
_cell.angle_gamma   90.00
#
_symmetry.space_group_name_H-M   'P 1'
#
loop_
_entity.id
_entity.type
_entity.pdbx_description
1 polymer ?
#
loop_
_entity_poly.entity_id
_entity_poly.type
_entity_poly.pdbx_seq_one_letter_code
_entity_poly.pdbx_strand_id
1 'polypeptide(L)' 'KDGYLVEKTGCKKTCYKLGENDFCNRECKWKHIGGSYGYCYGFGCYCEGLPDSTQTWPLPNKCT' A
#
# COMPACT_ATOMS: atom_id res chain seq x y z
N LYS A 1 7.51 -6.72 -6.21
CA LYS A 1 6.11 -7.11 -6.34
C LYS A 1 5.19 -5.91 -6.17
N ASP A 2 3.94 -6.07 -6.50
CA ASP A 2 2.96 -5.01 -6.39
C ASP A 2 1.86 -5.43 -5.42
N GLY A 3 1.24 -4.48 -4.76
CA GLY A 3 0.13 -4.77 -3.87
C GLY A 3 -0.30 -3.58 -3.05
N TYR A 4 -1.36 -3.79 -2.26
CA TYR A 4 -1.89 -2.74 -1.39
C TYR A 4 -1.10 -2.66 -0.10
N LEU A 5 -0.86 -1.43 0.37
CA LEU A 5 -0.28 -1.20 1.68
C LEU A 5 -1.21 -1.67 2.79
N VAL A 6 -0.62 -2.16 3.88
CA VAL A 6 -1.38 -2.51 5.08
C VAL A 6 -1.04 -1.55 6.20
N GLU A 7 -2.04 -1.26 7.02
CA GLU A 7 -1.85 -0.47 8.24
C GLU A 7 -1.38 -1.38 9.37
N LYS A 8 -1.05 -0.79 10.52
CA LYS A 8 -0.62 -1.55 11.69
C LYS A 8 -1.66 -2.57 12.14
N THR A 9 -2.93 -2.26 11.91
CA THR A 9 -4.03 -3.17 12.24
C THR A 9 -4.14 -4.36 11.32
N GLY A 10 -3.42 -4.34 10.19
CA GLY A 10 -3.54 -5.35 9.15
C GLY A 10 -4.58 -5.04 8.10
N CYS A 11 -5.25 -3.90 8.22
CA CYS A 11 -6.24 -3.48 7.24
C CYS A 11 -5.57 -2.80 6.05
N LYS A 12 -6.27 -2.77 4.92
CA LYS A 12 -5.81 -2.07 3.74
C LYS A 12 -5.70 -0.57 4.05
N LYS A 13 -4.58 0.04 3.68
CA LYS A 13 -4.40 1.49 3.82
C LYS A 13 -5.31 2.19 2.84
N THR A 14 -6.31 2.92 3.34
CA THR A 14 -7.31 3.53 2.49
C THR A 14 -6.90 4.89 1.96
N CYS A 15 -7.47 5.26 0.82
CA CYS A 15 -7.30 6.56 0.21
C CYS A 15 -8.60 6.96 -0.47
N TYR A 16 -8.74 8.26 -0.75
CA TYR A 16 -10.02 8.77 -1.26
C TYR A 16 -9.90 9.52 -2.58
N LYS A 17 -8.69 9.93 -2.96
CA LYS A 17 -8.45 10.56 -4.25
C LYS A 17 -7.89 9.50 -5.20
N LEU A 18 -8.75 8.95 -6.02
CA LEU A 18 -8.39 7.87 -6.95
C LEU A 18 -7.38 8.36 -7.99
N GLY A 19 -6.55 7.44 -8.47
CA GLY A 19 -5.51 7.73 -9.44
C GLY A 19 -4.25 8.25 -8.78
N GLU A 20 -3.57 9.21 -9.43
CA GLU A 20 -2.38 9.80 -8.85
C GLU A 20 -2.68 10.36 -7.47
N ASN A 21 -1.88 9.98 -6.50
CA ASN A 21 -2.13 10.31 -5.10
C ASN A 21 -0.79 10.48 -4.40
N ASP A 22 -0.45 11.73 -4.08
CA ASP A 22 0.83 12.03 -3.47
C ASP A 22 1.00 11.34 -2.12
N PHE A 23 -0.08 11.23 -1.35
CA PHE A 23 -0.05 10.54 -0.06
C PHE A 23 0.32 9.07 -0.26
N CYS A 24 -0.38 8.37 -1.15
CA CYS A 24 -0.08 6.96 -1.41
C CYS A 24 1.33 6.78 -1.98
N ASN A 25 1.74 7.67 -2.89
CA ASN A 25 3.07 7.58 -3.48
C ASN A 25 4.15 7.74 -2.40
N ARG A 26 4.01 8.71 -1.52
CA ARG A 26 4.98 8.90 -0.43
C ARG A 26 5.00 7.71 0.52
N GLU A 27 3.82 7.19 0.88
CA GLU A 27 3.75 6.03 1.77
C GLU A 27 4.38 4.80 1.15
N CYS A 28 4.13 4.57 -0.15
CA CYS A 28 4.73 3.42 -0.86
C CYS A 28 6.24 3.53 -0.97
N LYS A 29 6.75 4.76 -1.11
CA LYS A 29 8.18 5.00 -1.31
C LYS A 29 8.95 5.16 0.01
N TRP A 30 8.25 5.13 1.13
CA TRP A 30 8.90 5.22 2.44
C TRP A 30 9.94 4.09 2.57
N LYS A 31 11.10 4.42 3.14
CA LYS A 31 12.24 3.48 3.17
C LYS A 31 11.92 2.14 3.81
N HIS A 32 11.00 2.11 4.78
CA HIS A 32 10.61 0.89 5.44
C HIS A 32 9.60 0.07 4.63
N ILE A 33 9.05 0.66 3.59
CA ILE A 33 8.15 -0.03 2.66
C ILE A 33 8.91 -0.48 1.43
N GLY A 34 9.68 0.43 0.84
CA GLY A 34 10.61 0.10 -0.23
C GLY A 34 10.04 0.06 -1.63
N GLY A 35 8.84 0.60 -1.83
CA GLY A 35 8.25 0.64 -3.16
C GLY A 35 8.84 1.72 -4.05
N SER A 36 8.61 1.61 -5.35
CA SER A 36 9.10 2.58 -6.31
C SER A 36 8.05 3.60 -6.72
N TYR A 37 6.76 3.27 -6.56
CA TYR A 37 5.67 4.15 -6.96
C TYR A 37 4.39 3.71 -6.25
N GLY A 38 3.50 4.67 -6.01
CA GLY A 38 2.21 4.36 -5.41
C GLY A 38 1.12 5.30 -5.87
N TYR A 39 -0.11 4.81 -5.85
CA TYR A 39 -1.28 5.58 -6.25
C TYR A 39 -2.52 5.00 -5.55
N CYS A 40 -3.64 5.69 -5.70
CA CYS A 40 -4.89 5.26 -5.07
C CYS A 40 -5.72 4.47 -6.08
N TYR A 41 -5.94 3.20 -5.78
CA TYR A 41 -6.71 2.32 -6.65
C TYR A 41 -7.72 1.56 -5.80
N GLY A 42 -8.99 1.61 -6.20
CA GLY A 42 -10.04 0.95 -5.43
C GLY A 42 -10.09 1.41 -3.97
N PHE A 43 -9.84 2.70 -3.74
CA PHE A 43 -9.80 3.32 -2.42
C PHE A 43 -8.73 2.76 -1.49
N GLY A 44 -7.71 2.11 -2.05
CA GLY A 44 -6.55 1.64 -1.30
C GLY A 44 -5.28 2.18 -1.90
N CYS A 45 -4.24 2.37 -1.07
CA CYS A 45 -2.92 2.76 -1.57
C CYS A 45 -2.26 1.52 -2.19
N TYR A 46 -2.12 1.53 -3.49
CA TYR A 46 -1.52 0.43 -4.25
C TYR A 46 -0.08 0.80 -4.59
N CYS A 47 0.84 -0.09 -4.26
CA CYS A 47 2.28 0.16 -4.46
C CYS A 47 2.84 -0.75 -5.54
N GLU A 48 3.78 -0.21 -6.31
CA GLU A 48 4.52 -0.97 -7.32
C GLU A 48 5.98 -1.05 -6.92
N GLY A 49 6.64 -2.13 -7.32
CA GLY A 49 8.06 -2.30 -7.08
C GLY A 49 8.43 -2.57 -5.65
N LEU A 50 7.54 -3.19 -4.89
CA LEU A 50 7.82 -3.54 -3.50
C LEU A 50 8.80 -4.72 -3.42
N PRO A 51 9.66 -4.75 -2.37
CA PRO A 51 10.44 -5.95 -2.09
C PRO A 51 9.52 -7.14 -1.79
N ASP A 52 9.96 -8.34 -2.13
CA ASP A 52 9.16 -9.55 -1.88
C ASP A 52 8.85 -9.74 -0.40
N SER A 53 9.71 -9.24 0.48
CA SER A 53 9.51 -9.35 1.92
C SER A 53 8.48 -8.39 2.48
N THR A 54 8.07 -7.39 1.72
CA THR A 54 7.08 -6.42 2.19
C THR A 54 5.70 -7.05 2.21
N GLN A 55 5.02 -6.95 3.35
CA GLN A 55 3.66 -7.47 3.47
C GLN A 55 2.69 -6.60 2.68
N THR A 56 1.74 -7.25 2.02
CA THR A 56 0.68 -6.57 1.26
C THR A 56 -0.68 -7.09 1.72
N TRP A 57 -1.70 -6.24 1.60
CA TRP A 57 -3.05 -6.65 1.94
C TRP A 57 -3.60 -7.59 0.86
N PRO A 58 -4.40 -8.63 1.21
CA PRO A 58 -4.85 -8.96 2.55
C PRO A 58 -3.83 -9.81 3.32
N LEU A 59 -3.88 -9.70 4.65
CA LEU A 59 -3.09 -10.55 5.53
C LEU A 59 -3.99 -11.61 6.16
N PRO A 60 -3.49 -12.84 6.33
CA PRO A 60 -4.28 -13.90 6.98
C PRO A 60 -4.68 -13.49 8.40
N ASN A 61 -5.96 -13.71 8.73
CA ASN A 61 -6.49 -13.47 10.08
C ASN A 61 -6.32 -12.04 10.60
N LYS A 62 -6.23 -11.08 9.69
CA LYS A 62 -6.10 -9.67 10.05
C LYS A 62 -7.22 -8.87 9.39
N CYS A 63 -7.69 -7.87 10.12
CA CYS A 63 -8.71 -6.95 9.61
C CYS A 63 -9.96 -7.66 9.08
N THR A 64 -10.53 -8.49 9.87
CA THR A 64 -11.76 -9.18 9.55
C THR A 64 -12.99 -8.40 9.96
#